data_d084a2505ed53d465738b8480dada3b4
#
_entry.id   d084a2505ed53d465738b8480dada3b4
#
_cell.length_a   1.000
_cell.length_b   1.000
_cell.length_c   1.000
_cell.angle_alpha   90.00
_cell.angle_beta   90.00
_cell.angle_gamma   90.00
#
_symmetry.space_group_name_H-M   'P 1'
#
loop_
_entity.id
_entity.type
_entity.pdbx_description
1 polymer ?
#
loop_
_entity_poly.entity_id
_entity_poly.type
_entity_poly.pdbx_seq_one_letter_code
_entity_poly.pdbx_strand_id
1 'polypeptide(L)'
;MSTGSGIPDFRGPSGMWTLDPESEKLLDHDWYVNDRDVRRRTWQMWRESPVWSAEPTAAHASLVELEWAGALRAICTQNFDGLHQRAGSSRGLVLELHGSLTGSHCMACGARRPTADLLVRLDVDPDPHCVACGALMAADVVMFGESLPGAVLDATVEAASSCDVFVAVGSTLTVQPAASLTGVAARAGARVIIINAEPTLYDRLADEVDRRPIEQALPALVRRLLAG
;
A
#
# COMPACT_ATOMS: atom_id res chain seq x y z
N MET A 1 5.00 -6.86 -3.19
CA MET A 1 4.15 -8.08 -3.11
C MET A 1 3.13 -8.11 -4.24
N SER A 2 2.44 -7.02 -4.52
CA SER A 2 1.33 -6.97 -5.48
C SER A 2 1.72 -7.13 -6.95
N THR A 3 3.00 -6.98 -7.31
CA THR A 3 3.49 -7.27 -8.66
C THR A 3 3.31 -8.72 -9.06
N GLY A 4 3.46 -9.66 -8.10
CA GLY A 4 3.14 -11.08 -8.30
C GLY A 4 1.65 -11.35 -8.55
N SER A 5 0.77 -10.41 -8.17
CA SER A 5 -0.68 -10.43 -8.44
C SER A 5 -1.06 -9.76 -9.77
N GLY A 6 -0.10 -9.33 -10.57
CA GLY A 6 -0.34 -8.65 -11.84
C GLY A 6 -0.60 -7.13 -11.71
N ILE A 7 -0.44 -6.55 -10.53
CA ILE A 7 -0.54 -5.09 -10.34
C ILE A 7 0.83 -4.49 -10.63
N PRO A 8 0.96 -3.57 -11.62
CA PRO A 8 2.23 -2.93 -11.92
C PRO A 8 2.72 -2.09 -10.72
N ASP A 9 4.02 -2.04 -10.53
CA ASP A 9 4.61 -1.10 -9.59
C ASP A 9 4.64 0.32 -10.15
N PHE A 10 5.07 1.29 -9.34
CA PHE A 10 5.12 2.69 -9.73
C PHE A 10 6.49 3.09 -10.30
N ARG A 11 7.60 2.60 -9.73
CA ARG A 11 8.96 3.09 -9.94
C ARG A 11 9.96 2.06 -10.45
N GLY A 12 9.58 0.79 -10.56
CA GLY A 12 10.43 -0.26 -11.13
C GLY A 12 10.73 -0.02 -12.62
N PRO A 13 11.56 -0.84 -13.25
CA PRO A 13 11.91 -0.69 -14.66
C PRO A 13 10.71 -0.69 -15.61
N SER A 14 9.62 -1.37 -15.25
CA SER A 14 8.34 -1.41 -15.95
C SER A 14 7.22 -0.69 -15.19
N GLY A 15 7.56 0.13 -14.20
CA GLY A 15 6.62 0.85 -13.36
C GLY A 15 5.86 1.93 -14.10
N MET A 16 4.65 2.23 -13.65
CA MET A 16 3.74 3.17 -14.30
C MET A 16 4.39 4.55 -14.54
N TRP A 17 5.06 5.10 -13.55
CA TRP A 17 5.73 6.41 -13.67
C TRP A 17 7.04 6.38 -14.45
N THR A 18 7.69 5.20 -14.52
CA THR A 18 8.86 5.01 -15.37
C THR A 18 8.48 5.02 -16.85
N LEU A 19 7.32 4.42 -17.18
CA LEU A 19 6.81 4.34 -18.55
C LEU A 19 6.08 5.61 -18.98
N ASP A 20 5.34 6.24 -18.07
CA ASP A 20 4.62 7.50 -18.30
C ASP A 20 4.79 8.43 -17.08
N PRO A 21 5.82 9.30 -17.06
CA PRO A 21 6.06 10.26 -15.96
C PRO A 21 4.90 11.23 -15.73
N GLU A 22 4.11 11.56 -16.75
CA GLU A 22 2.93 12.43 -16.60
C GLU A 22 1.82 11.78 -15.77
N SER A 23 1.82 10.45 -15.65
CA SER A 23 0.86 9.72 -14.82
C SER A 23 1.07 9.94 -13.32
N GLU A 24 2.22 10.49 -12.86
CA GLU A 24 2.43 10.87 -11.46
C GLU A 24 1.42 11.93 -11.01
N LYS A 25 1.00 12.85 -11.91
CA LYS A 25 -0.02 13.87 -11.65
C LYS A 25 -1.38 13.28 -11.26
N LEU A 26 -1.67 12.04 -11.67
CA LEU A 26 -2.94 11.38 -11.36
C LEU A 26 -3.05 11.01 -9.87
N LEU A 27 -1.94 10.98 -9.15
CA LEU A 27 -1.88 10.72 -7.71
C LEU A 27 -1.36 11.93 -6.92
N ASP A 28 -1.46 13.14 -7.48
CA ASP A 28 -1.10 14.39 -6.84
C ASP A 28 -2.36 15.17 -6.46
N HIS A 29 -2.46 15.57 -5.19
CA HIS A 29 -3.62 16.24 -4.63
C HIS A 29 -3.92 17.59 -5.32
N ASP A 30 -2.91 18.41 -5.55
CA ASP A 30 -3.13 19.74 -6.12
C ASP A 30 -3.58 19.66 -7.58
N TRP A 31 -3.01 18.73 -8.35
CA TRP A 31 -3.49 18.45 -9.70
C TRP A 31 -4.90 17.87 -9.68
N TYR A 32 -5.20 16.94 -8.78
CA TYR A 32 -6.53 16.34 -8.65
C TYR A 32 -7.61 17.39 -8.35
N VAL A 33 -7.36 18.30 -7.41
CA VAL A 33 -8.33 19.31 -7.00
C VAL A 33 -8.54 20.38 -8.07
N ASN A 34 -7.47 20.82 -8.73
CA ASN A 34 -7.51 21.99 -9.60
C ASN A 34 -7.73 21.67 -11.08
N ASP A 35 -7.48 20.43 -11.54
CA ASP A 35 -7.59 20.06 -12.94
C ASP A 35 -8.65 18.96 -13.14
N ARG A 36 -9.74 19.32 -13.84
CA ARG A 36 -10.85 18.40 -14.13
C ARG A 36 -10.42 17.24 -15.02
N ASP A 37 -9.52 17.46 -15.96
CA ASP A 37 -9.10 16.39 -16.89
C ASP A 37 -8.16 15.41 -16.17
N VAL A 38 -7.34 15.89 -15.22
CA VAL A 38 -6.58 15.02 -14.32
C VAL A 38 -7.53 14.16 -13.48
N ARG A 39 -8.57 14.73 -12.84
CA ARG A 39 -9.55 13.95 -12.07
C ARG A 39 -10.23 12.87 -12.91
N ARG A 40 -10.68 13.21 -14.11
CA ARG A 40 -11.31 12.24 -15.03
C ARG A 40 -10.38 11.10 -15.39
N ARG A 41 -9.10 11.43 -15.68
CA ARG A 41 -8.07 10.42 -15.96
C ARG A 41 -7.76 9.57 -14.73
N THR A 42 -7.75 10.16 -13.54
CA THR A 42 -7.57 9.43 -12.28
C THR A 42 -8.70 8.43 -12.05
N TRP A 43 -9.97 8.85 -12.22
CA TRP A 43 -11.11 7.93 -12.10
C TRP A 43 -11.08 6.83 -13.17
N GLN A 44 -10.66 7.15 -14.40
CA GLN A 44 -10.49 6.16 -15.46
C GLN A 44 -9.37 5.16 -15.10
N MET A 45 -8.24 5.64 -14.61
CA MET A 45 -7.13 4.81 -14.12
C MET A 45 -7.61 3.85 -13.02
N TRP A 46 -8.41 4.32 -12.07
CA TRP A 46 -8.99 3.46 -11.03
C TRP A 46 -9.93 2.41 -11.63
N ARG A 47 -10.76 2.77 -12.60
CA ARG A 47 -11.67 1.84 -13.27
C ARG A 47 -10.92 0.72 -14.00
N GLU A 48 -9.84 1.06 -14.66
CA GLU A 48 -9.02 0.14 -15.45
C GLU A 48 -7.98 -0.62 -14.61
N SER A 49 -7.88 -0.30 -13.34
CA SER A 49 -6.87 -0.88 -12.45
C SER A 49 -7.02 -2.40 -12.35
N PRO A 50 -5.94 -3.16 -12.51
CA PRO A 50 -5.93 -4.60 -12.30
C PRO A 50 -6.22 -5.01 -10.84
N VAL A 51 -6.22 -4.07 -9.90
CA VAL A 51 -6.57 -4.30 -8.49
C VAL A 51 -7.91 -5.02 -8.34
N TRP A 52 -8.87 -4.74 -9.21
CA TRP A 52 -10.22 -5.32 -9.12
C TRP A 52 -10.30 -6.82 -9.41
N SER A 53 -9.36 -7.35 -10.21
CA SER A 53 -9.28 -8.77 -10.59
C SER A 53 -8.05 -9.50 -10.03
N ALA A 54 -7.14 -8.78 -9.37
CA ALA A 54 -5.93 -9.35 -8.82
C ALA A 54 -6.24 -10.34 -7.68
N GLU A 55 -5.50 -11.43 -7.59
CA GLU A 55 -5.62 -12.41 -6.52
C GLU A 55 -4.39 -12.35 -5.59
N PRO A 56 -4.57 -12.60 -4.27
CA PRO A 56 -3.44 -12.69 -3.34
C PRO A 56 -2.42 -13.76 -3.76
N THR A 57 -1.13 -13.48 -3.54
CA THR A 57 -0.03 -14.42 -3.81
C THR A 57 0.26 -15.31 -2.59
N ALA A 58 1.15 -16.30 -2.78
CA ALA A 58 1.69 -17.13 -1.68
C ALA A 58 2.37 -16.27 -0.59
N ALA A 59 2.94 -15.11 -0.98
CA ALA A 59 3.52 -14.18 -0.02
C ALA A 59 2.46 -13.54 0.91
N HIS A 60 1.28 -13.19 0.38
CA HIS A 60 0.17 -12.72 1.21
C HIS A 60 -0.35 -13.84 2.13
N ALA A 61 -0.52 -15.05 1.60
CA ALA A 61 -0.99 -16.20 2.37
C ALA A 61 -0.04 -16.54 3.54
N SER A 62 1.28 -16.45 3.33
CA SER A 62 2.25 -16.74 4.39
C SER A 62 2.16 -15.78 5.58
N LEU A 63 1.74 -14.52 5.39
CA LEU A 63 1.49 -13.60 6.49
C LEU A 63 0.26 -14.00 7.31
N VAL A 64 -0.75 -14.59 6.68
CA VAL A 64 -1.91 -15.18 7.38
C VAL A 64 -1.49 -16.37 8.26
N GLU A 65 -0.52 -17.18 7.79
CA GLU A 65 0.06 -18.26 8.60
C GLU A 65 0.76 -17.73 9.86
N LEU A 66 1.52 -16.60 9.74
CA LEU A 66 2.12 -15.91 10.89
C LEU A 66 1.06 -15.37 11.85
N GLU A 67 -0.02 -14.83 11.33
CA GLU A 67 -1.14 -14.32 12.14
C GLU A 67 -1.79 -15.45 12.94
N TRP A 68 -2.12 -16.57 12.29
CA TRP A 68 -2.72 -17.72 12.95
C TRP A 68 -1.82 -18.36 14.02
N ALA A 69 -0.52 -18.28 13.83
CA ALA A 69 0.46 -18.71 14.84
C ALA A 69 0.64 -17.70 15.99
N GLY A 70 -0.03 -16.54 15.95
CA GLY A 70 0.12 -15.48 16.94
C GLY A 70 1.48 -14.76 16.90
N ALA A 71 2.21 -14.91 15.81
CA ALA A 71 3.56 -14.35 15.63
C ALA A 71 3.57 -13.05 14.79
N LEU A 72 2.43 -12.60 14.27
CA LEU A 72 2.31 -11.37 13.50
C LEU A 72 1.79 -10.22 14.38
N ARG A 73 2.59 -9.16 14.54
CA ARG A 73 2.18 -7.96 15.27
C ARG A 73 1.35 -7.02 14.41
N ALA A 74 1.81 -6.72 13.20
CA ALA A 74 1.11 -5.87 12.24
C ALA A 74 1.66 -6.07 10.82
N ILE A 75 0.85 -5.71 9.83
CA ILE A 75 1.24 -5.54 8.43
C ILE A 75 1.13 -4.04 8.12
N CYS A 76 2.27 -3.34 8.03
CA CYS A 76 2.32 -1.94 7.63
C CYS A 76 2.47 -1.87 6.11
N THR A 77 1.40 -1.61 5.39
CA THR A 77 1.42 -1.64 3.92
C THR A 77 1.34 -0.25 3.30
N GLN A 78 2.11 -0.04 2.25
CA GLN A 78 2.02 1.13 1.37
C GLN A 78 1.05 0.88 0.21
N ASN A 79 0.64 -0.39 0.01
CA ASN A 79 -0.30 -0.75 -1.04
C ASN A 79 -1.74 -0.45 -0.59
N PHE A 80 -2.56 -0.01 -1.53
CA PHE A 80 -3.98 0.31 -1.33
C PHE A 80 -4.93 -0.68 -2.04
N ASP A 81 -4.42 -1.88 -2.38
CA ASP A 81 -5.11 -2.89 -3.20
C ASP A 81 -6.02 -3.84 -2.41
N GLY A 82 -5.92 -3.85 -1.07
CA GLY A 82 -6.72 -4.71 -0.20
C GLY A 82 -6.35 -6.20 -0.27
N LEU A 83 -5.23 -6.59 -0.90
CA LEU A 83 -4.86 -7.99 -1.09
C LEU A 83 -4.52 -8.71 0.22
N HIS A 84 -4.02 -8.03 1.24
CA HIS A 84 -3.80 -8.62 2.56
C HIS A 84 -5.10 -9.09 3.19
N GLN A 85 -6.14 -8.24 3.18
CA GLN A 85 -7.46 -8.59 3.70
C GLN A 85 -8.13 -9.68 2.87
N ARG A 86 -7.96 -9.65 1.54
CA ARG A 86 -8.47 -10.69 0.63
C ARG A 86 -7.76 -12.04 0.81
N ALA A 87 -6.49 -12.03 1.23
CA ALA A 87 -5.76 -13.24 1.61
C ALA A 87 -6.26 -13.87 2.91
N GLY A 88 -6.98 -13.11 3.75
CA GLY A 88 -7.50 -13.55 5.05
C GLY A 88 -6.86 -12.86 6.26
N SER A 89 -5.94 -11.91 6.08
CA SER A 89 -5.40 -11.12 7.20
C SER A 89 -6.49 -10.29 7.87
N SER A 90 -6.50 -10.29 9.19
CA SER A 90 -7.44 -9.51 10.00
C SER A 90 -7.27 -8.01 9.76
N ARG A 91 -8.37 -7.30 9.53
CA ARG A 91 -8.36 -5.85 9.26
C ARG A 91 -7.65 -5.04 10.34
N GLY A 92 -7.73 -5.46 11.60
CA GLY A 92 -7.07 -4.79 12.72
C GLY A 92 -5.54 -4.91 12.74
N LEU A 93 -4.98 -5.87 11.99
CA LEU A 93 -3.54 -6.05 11.85
C LEU A 93 -2.97 -5.41 10.58
N VAL A 94 -3.81 -5.02 9.61
CA VAL A 94 -3.38 -4.38 8.37
C VAL A 94 -3.48 -2.87 8.50
N LEU A 95 -2.34 -2.21 8.59
CA LEU A 95 -2.19 -0.76 8.71
C LEU A 95 -1.90 -0.19 7.31
N GLU A 96 -2.94 0.32 6.65
CA GLU A 96 -2.89 0.86 5.29
C GLU A 96 -2.39 2.32 5.31
N LEU A 97 -1.07 2.52 5.23
CA LEU A 97 -0.42 3.84 5.29
C LEU A 97 -0.89 4.81 4.22
N HIS A 98 -1.16 4.30 3.04
CA HIS A 98 -1.61 5.09 1.89
C HIS A 98 -3.11 4.90 1.60
N GLY A 99 -3.87 4.44 2.60
CA GLY A 99 -5.31 4.22 2.47
C GLY A 99 -5.69 3.00 1.63
N SER A 100 -6.89 3.01 1.05
CA SER A 100 -7.47 1.87 0.33
C SER A 100 -8.29 2.32 -0.87
N LEU A 101 -8.09 1.66 -2.02
CA LEU A 101 -8.88 1.94 -3.23
C LEU A 101 -10.33 1.44 -3.12
N THR A 102 -10.66 0.63 -2.13
CA THR A 102 -12.02 0.07 -1.98
C THR A 102 -13.07 1.10 -1.53
N GLY A 103 -12.62 2.16 -0.85
CA GLY A 103 -13.47 3.26 -0.36
C GLY A 103 -13.23 4.56 -1.10
N SER A 104 -14.25 5.42 -1.08
CA SER A 104 -14.19 6.80 -1.57
C SER A 104 -14.91 7.73 -0.60
N HIS A 105 -14.49 8.98 -0.55
CA HIS A 105 -15.09 10.00 0.30
C HIS A 105 -15.33 11.30 -0.43
N CYS A 106 -16.24 12.11 0.10
CA CYS A 106 -16.40 13.49 -0.31
C CYS A 106 -15.33 14.37 0.35
N MET A 107 -14.59 15.09 -0.43
CA MET A 107 -13.49 15.95 0.07
C MET A 107 -13.97 17.12 0.95
N ALA A 108 -15.27 17.47 0.92
CA ALA A 108 -15.82 18.56 1.74
C ALA A 108 -16.61 18.07 2.95
N CYS A 109 -17.57 17.14 2.77
CA CYS A 109 -18.46 16.72 3.86
C CYS A 109 -18.12 15.34 4.46
N GLY A 110 -17.13 14.64 3.92
CA GLY A 110 -16.69 13.33 4.41
C GLY A 110 -17.65 12.17 4.11
N ALA A 111 -18.74 12.39 3.37
CA ALA A 111 -19.69 11.32 3.00
C ALA A 111 -18.95 10.21 2.24
N ARG A 112 -19.13 8.95 2.68
CA ARG A 112 -18.38 7.79 2.16
C ARG A 112 -19.24 6.93 1.24
N ARG A 113 -18.56 6.30 0.27
CA ARG A 113 -19.15 5.32 -0.65
C ARG A 113 -18.11 4.27 -1.03
N PRO A 114 -18.53 3.04 -1.40
CA PRO A 114 -17.65 2.12 -2.11
C PRO A 114 -17.15 2.75 -3.42
N THR A 115 -15.88 2.64 -3.72
CA THR A 115 -15.31 3.14 -4.98
C THR A 115 -15.99 2.49 -6.19
N ALA A 116 -16.30 1.19 -6.11
CA ALA A 116 -16.99 0.46 -7.17
C ALA A 116 -18.32 1.12 -7.60
N ASP A 117 -19.07 1.71 -6.65
CA ASP A 117 -20.35 2.39 -6.96
C ASP A 117 -20.17 3.65 -7.82
N LEU A 118 -18.99 4.29 -7.73
CA LEU A 118 -18.65 5.44 -8.57
C LEU A 118 -18.13 5.00 -9.93
N LEU A 119 -17.29 3.95 -9.96
CA LEU A 119 -16.67 3.46 -11.18
C LEU A 119 -17.68 2.98 -12.24
N VAL A 120 -18.77 2.32 -11.82
CA VAL A 120 -19.81 1.84 -12.75
C VAL A 120 -20.59 2.98 -13.43
N ARG A 121 -20.48 4.21 -12.92
CA ARG A 121 -21.18 5.39 -13.44
C ARG A 121 -20.32 6.29 -14.32
N LEU A 122 -19.03 6.03 -14.46
CA LEU A 122 -18.09 6.93 -15.14
C LEU A 122 -18.44 7.23 -16.61
N ASP A 123 -19.20 6.38 -17.27
CA ASP A 123 -19.65 6.63 -18.66
C ASP A 123 -20.66 7.79 -18.75
N VAL A 124 -21.41 8.04 -17.68
CA VAL A 124 -22.40 9.13 -17.60
C VAL A 124 -21.96 10.25 -16.64
N ASP A 125 -21.09 9.96 -15.71
CA ASP A 125 -20.56 10.88 -14.69
C ASP A 125 -19.04 10.68 -14.55
N PRO A 126 -18.25 11.16 -15.53
CA PRO A 126 -16.80 10.91 -15.57
C PRO A 126 -15.97 11.71 -14.54
N ASP A 127 -16.59 12.63 -13.81
CA ASP A 127 -16.00 13.44 -12.74
C ASP A 127 -16.97 13.42 -11.54
N PRO A 128 -17.02 12.32 -10.77
CA PRO A 128 -18.04 12.12 -9.76
C PRO A 128 -18.04 13.19 -8.66
N HIS A 129 -19.22 13.69 -8.35
CA HIS A 129 -19.46 14.65 -7.28
C HIS A 129 -20.36 14.06 -6.19
N CYS A 130 -20.21 14.60 -5.00
CA CYS A 130 -21.00 14.18 -3.83
C CYS A 130 -22.47 14.52 -4.02
N VAL A 131 -23.33 13.51 -3.91
CA VAL A 131 -24.78 13.71 -4.03
C VAL A 131 -25.38 14.53 -2.87
N ALA A 132 -24.69 14.64 -1.73
CA ALA A 132 -25.15 15.37 -0.57
C ALA A 132 -24.80 16.87 -0.61
N CYS A 133 -23.62 17.26 -1.11
CA CYS A 133 -23.15 18.63 -1.07
C CYS A 133 -22.57 19.16 -2.39
N GLY A 134 -22.47 18.33 -3.43
CA GLY A 134 -21.98 18.76 -4.74
C GLY A 134 -20.44 18.88 -4.85
N ALA A 135 -19.68 18.62 -3.77
CA ALA A 135 -18.23 18.71 -3.79
C ALA A 135 -17.58 17.48 -4.45
N LEU A 136 -16.27 17.56 -4.71
CA LEU A 136 -15.51 16.48 -5.35
C LEU A 136 -15.53 15.21 -4.51
N MET A 137 -15.63 14.06 -5.17
CA MET A 137 -15.36 12.75 -4.58
C MET A 137 -13.90 12.38 -4.86
N ALA A 138 -13.25 11.66 -3.93
CA ALA A 138 -11.93 11.07 -4.11
C ALA A 138 -11.91 9.64 -3.58
N ALA A 139 -11.09 8.76 -4.17
CA ALA A 139 -10.81 7.45 -3.56
C ALA A 139 -10.08 7.66 -2.21
N ASP A 140 -10.22 6.71 -1.28
CA ASP A 140 -9.56 6.75 0.03
C ASP A 140 -8.05 6.43 -0.07
N VAL A 141 -7.41 6.85 -1.15
CA VAL A 141 -5.97 6.70 -1.41
C VAL A 141 -5.29 8.02 -1.11
N VAL A 142 -4.26 7.99 -0.27
CA VAL A 142 -3.47 9.19 0.05
C VAL A 142 -2.67 9.60 -1.18
N MET A 143 -2.91 10.80 -1.66
CA MET A 143 -2.21 11.39 -2.81
C MET A 143 -0.93 12.10 -2.35
N PHE A 144 0.00 12.33 -3.27
CA PHE A 144 1.13 13.21 -3.01
C PHE A 144 0.63 14.61 -2.64
N GLY A 145 1.30 15.23 -1.66
CA GLY A 145 0.86 16.50 -1.07
C GLY A 145 -0.07 16.33 0.13
N GLU A 146 -0.67 15.15 0.35
CA GLU A 146 -1.48 14.86 1.53
C GLU A 146 -0.65 14.27 2.68
N SER A 147 -1.15 14.45 3.89
CA SER A 147 -0.60 13.81 5.09
C SER A 147 -1.14 12.40 5.25
N LEU A 148 -0.29 11.47 5.69
CA LEU A 148 -0.74 10.14 6.09
C LEU A 148 -1.74 10.24 7.25
N PRO A 149 -2.70 9.31 7.37
CA PRO A 149 -3.61 9.27 8.51
C PRO A 149 -2.83 9.11 9.81
N GLY A 150 -2.89 10.12 10.70
CA GLY A 150 -2.06 10.18 11.91
C GLY A 150 -2.18 8.95 12.78
N ALA A 151 -3.40 8.48 13.05
CA ALA A 151 -3.62 7.26 13.85
C ALA A 151 -2.99 5.99 13.24
N VAL A 152 -2.97 5.88 11.90
CA VAL A 152 -2.32 4.75 11.20
C VAL A 152 -0.81 4.87 11.30
N LEU A 153 -0.27 6.09 11.12
CA LEU A 153 1.17 6.34 11.26
C LEU A 153 1.65 6.05 12.67
N ASP A 154 0.93 6.51 13.69
CA ASP A 154 1.27 6.26 15.11
C ASP A 154 1.27 4.75 15.40
N ALA A 155 0.25 4.02 14.95
CA ALA A 155 0.18 2.57 15.13
C ALA A 155 1.32 1.84 14.40
N THR A 156 1.75 2.30 13.20
CA THR A 156 2.89 1.71 12.49
C THR A 156 4.22 1.99 13.21
N VAL A 157 4.40 3.18 13.76
CA VAL A 157 5.58 3.53 14.56
C VAL A 157 5.63 2.69 15.85
N GLU A 158 4.50 2.52 16.52
CA GLU A 158 4.40 1.66 17.70
C GLU A 158 4.76 0.21 17.35
N ALA A 159 4.16 -0.34 16.30
CA ALA A 159 4.45 -1.71 15.86
C ALA A 159 5.94 -1.90 15.52
N ALA A 160 6.53 -0.95 14.79
CA ALA A 160 7.95 -1.00 14.39
C ALA A 160 8.90 -0.87 15.59
N SER A 161 8.53 -0.08 16.62
CA SER A 161 9.37 0.14 17.82
C SER A 161 9.26 -0.95 18.86
N SER A 162 8.35 -1.91 18.70
CA SER A 162 8.05 -2.93 19.71
C SER A 162 8.02 -4.37 19.15
N CYS A 163 8.47 -4.57 17.91
CA CYS A 163 8.62 -5.91 17.34
C CYS A 163 10.02 -6.49 17.61
N ASP A 164 10.12 -7.82 17.68
CA ASP A 164 11.40 -8.54 17.77
C ASP A 164 12.05 -8.67 16.39
N VAL A 165 11.23 -8.80 15.33
CA VAL A 165 11.66 -8.93 13.94
C VAL A 165 10.88 -7.94 13.07
N PHE A 166 11.59 -7.13 12.33
CA PHE A 166 11.03 -6.22 11.32
C PHE A 166 11.40 -6.70 9.92
N VAL A 167 10.39 -6.92 9.08
CA VAL A 167 10.62 -7.40 7.71
C VAL A 167 10.15 -6.35 6.70
N ALA A 168 11.07 -5.73 5.97
CA ALA A 168 10.74 -4.85 4.85
C ALA A 168 10.65 -5.68 3.54
N VAL A 169 9.51 -5.62 2.86
CA VAL A 169 9.21 -6.48 1.70
C VAL A 169 8.81 -5.67 0.48
N GLY A 170 9.56 -5.80 -0.62
CA GLY A 170 9.21 -5.25 -1.92
C GLY A 170 9.05 -3.73 -1.94
N SER A 171 9.92 -3.02 -1.24
CA SER A 171 9.93 -1.56 -1.19
C SER A 171 11.33 -1.04 -1.49
N THR A 172 11.40 0.05 -2.27
CA THR A 172 12.66 0.80 -2.48
C THR A 172 13.13 1.51 -1.20
N LEU A 173 12.26 1.63 -0.20
CA LEU A 173 12.49 2.35 1.06
C LEU A 173 12.94 3.82 0.83
N THR A 174 12.34 4.49 -0.17
CA THR A 174 12.61 5.91 -0.48
C THR A 174 11.47 6.84 -0.09
N VAL A 175 10.24 6.35 0.02
CA VAL A 175 9.05 7.16 0.32
C VAL A 175 8.91 7.35 1.82
N GLN A 176 8.97 8.61 2.25
CA GLN A 176 8.80 8.98 3.66
C GLN A 176 7.32 9.26 3.98
N PRO A 177 6.88 9.03 5.20
CA PRO A 177 7.61 8.53 6.39
C PRO A 177 7.74 7.00 6.44
N ALA A 178 7.09 6.24 5.55
CA ALA A 178 7.08 4.77 5.58
C ALA A 178 8.49 4.13 5.60
N ALA A 179 9.42 4.66 4.81
CA ALA A 179 10.80 4.17 4.75
C ALA A 179 11.52 4.27 6.11
N SER A 180 11.23 5.31 6.91
CA SER A 180 11.87 5.54 8.21
C SER A 180 11.54 4.48 9.26
N LEU A 181 10.45 3.71 9.09
CA LEU A 181 10.05 2.63 10.00
C LEU A 181 11.15 1.57 10.14
N THR A 182 11.90 1.29 9.06
CA THR A 182 13.08 0.38 9.11
C THR A 182 14.12 0.89 10.12
N GLY A 183 14.40 2.19 10.10
CA GLY A 183 15.32 2.80 11.05
C GLY A 183 14.75 2.89 12.48
N VAL A 184 13.43 3.02 12.63
CA VAL A 184 12.75 2.96 13.94
C VAL A 184 12.95 1.58 14.56
N ALA A 185 12.64 0.52 13.83
CA ALA A 185 12.79 -0.85 14.28
C ALA A 185 14.24 -1.21 14.64
N ALA A 186 15.20 -0.84 13.78
CA ALA A 186 16.63 -1.07 14.05
C ALA A 186 17.09 -0.38 15.35
N ARG A 187 16.69 0.88 15.59
CA ARG A 187 17.02 1.60 16.82
C ARG A 187 16.36 1.01 18.08
N ALA A 188 15.20 0.39 17.91
CA ALA A 188 14.51 -0.31 18.98
C ALA A 188 15.12 -1.69 19.31
N GLY A 189 16.08 -2.16 18.52
CA GLY A 189 16.76 -3.44 18.74
C GLY A 189 16.12 -4.62 18.02
N ALA A 190 15.15 -4.38 17.12
CA ALA A 190 14.55 -5.43 16.29
C ALA A 190 15.58 -5.99 15.31
N ARG A 191 15.53 -7.32 15.07
CA ARG A 191 16.22 -7.93 13.93
C ARG A 191 15.59 -7.44 12.63
N VAL A 192 16.36 -6.79 11.77
CA VAL A 192 15.89 -6.23 10.49
C VAL A 192 16.20 -7.17 9.34
N ILE A 193 15.18 -7.55 8.58
CA ILE A 193 15.28 -8.37 7.38
C ILE A 193 14.72 -7.58 6.20
N ILE A 194 15.44 -7.53 5.09
CA ILE A 194 14.97 -6.86 3.86
C ILE A 194 14.83 -7.91 2.74
N ILE A 195 13.62 -8.03 2.20
CA ILE A 195 13.32 -8.83 1.01
C ILE A 195 12.98 -7.87 -0.12
N ASN A 196 13.96 -7.59 -0.99
CA ASN A 196 13.78 -6.70 -2.13
C ASN A 196 14.80 -7.03 -3.22
N ALA A 197 14.39 -7.09 -4.48
CA ALA A 197 15.27 -7.44 -5.59
C ALA A 197 16.44 -6.46 -5.72
N GLU A 198 16.14 -5.16 -5.66
CA GLU A 198 17.13 -4.09 -5.81
C GLU A 198 17.73 -3.67 -4.45
N PRO A 199 18.96 -3.14 -4.44
CA PRO A 199 19.54 -2.53 -3.24
C PRO A 199 18.69 -1.38 -2.69
N THR A 200 18.73 -1.21 -1.37
CA THR A 200 18.09 -0.09 -0.68
C THR A 200 19.07 0.68 0.19
N LEU A 201 18.73 1.92 0.54
CA LEU A 201 19.54 2.74 1.45
C LEU A 201 19.62 2.14 2.87
N TYR A 202 18.70 1.23 3.20
CA TYR A 202 18.60 0.59 4.51
C TYR A 202 19.30 -0.76 4.60
N ASP A 203 19.85 -1.30 3.51
CA ASP A 203 20.58 -2.59 3.51
C ASP A 203 21.67 -2.64 4.59
N ARG A 204 22.33 -1.51 4.83
CA ARG A 204 23.36 -1.39 5.87
C ARG A 204 22.86 -1.54 7.32
N LEU A 205 21.54 -1.43 7.54
CA LEU A 205 20.89 -1.61 8.85
C LEU A 205 20.30 -3.00 8.98
N ALA A 206 20.27 -3.79 7.90
CA ALA A 206 19.66 -5.10 7.89
C ALA A 206 20.63 -6.16 8.42
N ASP A 207 20.12 -7.05 9.27
CA ASP A 207 20.81 -8.27 9.70
C ASP A 207 20.80 -9.33 8.59
N GLU A 208 19.79 -9.26 7.71
CA GLU A 208 19.63 -10.19 6.58
C GLU A 208 19.02 -9.47 5.38
N VAL A 209 19.55 -9.72 4.18
CA VAL A 209 19.01 -9.22 2.91
C VAL A 209 18.78 -10.40 1.96
N ASP A 210 17.53 -10.57 1.49
CA ASP A 210 17.15 -11.60 0.53
C ASP A 210 16.73 -10.95 -0.79
N ARG A 211 17.43 -11.30 -1.89
CA ARG A 211 17.19 -10.76 -3.24
C ARG A 211 16.32 -11.67 -4.11
N ARG A 212 15.89 -12.81 -3.58
CA ARG A 212 15.02 -13.74 -4.31
C ARG A 212 13.63 -13.13 -4.54
N PRO A 213 12.87 -13.66 -5.51
CA PRO A 213 11.46 -13.28 -5.69
C PRO A 213 10.67 -13.39 -4.37
N ILE A 214 9.83 -12.39 -4.11
CA ILE A 214 9.09 -12.26 -2.84
C ILE A 214 8.23 -13.50 -2.58
N GLU A 215 7.61 -14.06 -3.61
CA GLU A 215 6.76 -15.25 -3.55
C GLU A 215 7.50 -16.52 -3.10
N GLN A 216 8.84 -16.49 -3.15
CA GLN A 216 9.71 -17.56 -2.65
C GLN A 216 10.34 -17.19 -1.31
N ALA A 217 10.86 -15.96 -1.21
CA ALA A 217 11.62 -15.49 -0.05
C ALA A 217 10.75 -15.35 1.21
N LEU A 218 9.59 -14.69 1.09
CA LEU A 218 8.74 -14.42 2.25
C LEU A 218 8.11 -15.71 2.83
N PRO A 219 7.50 -16.63 2.05
CA PRO A 219 7.05 -17.90 2.61
C PRO A 219 8.17 -18.74 3.23
N ALA A 220 9.38 -18.70 2.67
CA ALA A 220 10.53 -19.40 3.26
C ALA A 220 10.96 -18.78 4.59
N LEU A 221 10.95 -17.45 4.69
CA LEU A 221 11.21 -16.73 5.94
C LEU A 221 10.15 -17.07 7.00
N VAL A 222 8.87 -17.02 6.63
CA VAL A 222 7.75 -17.34 7.54
C VAL A 222 7.91 -18.74 8.13
N ARG A 223 8.15 -19.75 7.29
CA ARG A 223 8.40 -21.13 7.80
C ARG A 223 9.57 -21.17 8.77
N ARG A 224 10.65 -20.42 8.51
CA ARG A 224 11.82 -20.37 9.40
C ARG A 224 11.49 -19.69 10.73
N LEU A 225 10.71 -18.61 10.72
CA LEU A 225 10.27 -17.91 11.92
C LEU A 225 9.33 -18.75 12.79
N LEU A 226 8.52 -19.63 12.17
CA LEU A 226 7.59 -20.51 12.89
C LEU A 226 8.25 -21.79 13.40
N ALA A 227 9.42 -22.15 12.89
CA ALA A 227 10.14 -23.37 13.29
C ALA A 227 11.07 -23.18 14.49
N GLY A 228 11.25 -21.94 14.96
CA GLY A 228 12.08 -21.73 16.13
C GLY A 228 12.84 -20.54 16.29
#